data_2959bba96013efcd682c6492c729f895
#
_entry.id   2959bba96013efcd682c6492c729f895
#
_cell.length_a   1.000
_cell.length_b   1.000
_cell.length_c   1.000
_cell.angle_alpha   90.00
_cell.angle_beta   90.00
_cell.angle_gamma   90.00
#
_symmetry.space_group_name_H-M   'P 1'
#
loop_
_entity.id
_entity.type
_entity.pdbx_description
1 polymer ?
#
loop_
_entity_poly.entity_id
_entity_poly.type
_entity_poly.pdbx_seq_one_letter_code
_entity_poly.pdbx_strand_id
1 'polypeptide(L)'
;MRKIICRFANLEDMRNLMKKLGITKDFEDIKEINAVTNEVKRKKRKVVSKGLDESWREHWIDMPEFNNNFAKEEFSKVDFIFKDDVDNKILKDFFEQNITPKTKSVWFPRLVHGKHRKLRVVGGRHPRYPVYVVSKGRATFNGNTSRFLTRMCVHHFVVVEPQEYDTYVENLQNEYCTILKLDMTYKDNYDVFSCIGGENGTWPGAARNFVWDDSIKRGYTWHWVMDDNIECFDRYWRGHKIFSHSPEILSCAEDFVDRYENIAIAGLNYSKFAAGMSKPHAFSMNTRIYSFLLIRNDIPYRWRGRYNEDTDLSLRVLKDGWCTVQFNAFLAAKLTTQKIKGGNTDEFYAKEGTLNKSMMLKEMHPDVTEVVWKFNRWHHQVDYSGFKQELIFKEGVEKNYEVNEHGMKIVRIPDEIVGTDKDNRKYIEEHFLDNVVDENIFL
;
A
#
# COMPACT_ATOMS: atom_id res chain seq x y z
N MET A 1 22.75 -30.47 8.99
CA MET A 1 23.46 -29.19 9.30
C MET A 1 22.49 -28.04 9.22
N ARG A 2 22.49 -27.20 10.24
CA ARG A 2 21.62 -26.03 10.34
C ARG A 2 22.25 -24.85 9.64
N LYS A 3 21.51 -24.19 8.74
CA LYS A 3 21.96 -23.02 7.99
C LYS A 3 21.23 -21.78 8.48
N ILE A 4 22.00 -20.71 8.79
CA ILE A 4 21.48 -19.38 9.08
C ILE A 4 22.12 -18.39 8.13
N ILE A 5 21.29 -17.60 7.44
CA ILE A 5 21.74 -16.55 6.54
C ILE A 5 21.92 -15.26 7.35
N CYS A 6 23.15 -14.78 7.49
CA CYS A 6 23.44 -13.51 8.10
C CYS A 6 23.50 -12.41 7.04
N ARG A 7 22.74 -11.34 7.23
CA ARG A 7 22.62 -10.19 6.34
C ARG A 7 23.27 -8.97 6.97
N PHE A 8 23.97 -8.19 6.17
CA PHE A 8 24.66 -6.96 6.59
C PHE A 8 24.14 -5.77 5.81
N ALA A 9 23.94 -4.65 6.49
CA ALA A 9 23.50 -3.40 5.87
C ALA A 9 24.66 -2.64 5.21
N ASN A 10 25.89 -2.81 5.72
CA ASN A 10 27.08 -2.16 5.20
C ASN A 10 28.35 -2.99 5.44
N LEU A 11 29.46 -2.51 4.89
CA LEU A 11 30.76 -3.16 4.99
C LEU A 11 31.29 -3.21 6.43
N GLU A 12 31.02 -2.20 7.23
CA GLU A 12 31.51 -2.11 8.60
C GLU A 12 30.83 -3.14 9.52
N ASP A 13 29.54 -3.32 9.38
CA ASP A 13 28.77 -4.36 10.09
C ASP A 13 29.33 -5.76 9.78
N MET A 14 29.61 -6.02 8.50
CA MET A 14 30.22 -7.27 8.08
C MET A 14 31.64 -7.44 8.66
N ARG A 15 32.44 -6.39 8.63
CA ARG A 15 33.80 -6.36 9.22
C ARG A 15 33.77 -6.70 10.70
N ASN A 16 32.84 -6.08 11.45
CA ASN A 16 32.72 -6.29 12.89
C ASN A 16 32.38 -7.75 13.23
N LEU A 17 31.49 -8.40 12.51
CA LEU A 17 31.20 -9.82 12.75
C LEU A 17 32.37 -10.71 12.31
N MET A 18 33.02 -10.47 11.16
CA MET A 18 34.15 -11.25 10.69
C MET A 18 35.35 -11.13 11.64
N LYS A 19 35.57 -9.96 12.23
CA LYS A 19 36.62 -9.77 13.25
C LYS A 19 36.40 -10.64 14.51
N LYS A 20 35.15 -10.83 14.93
CA LYS A 20 34.81 -11.78 16.03
C LYS A 20 35.18 -13.22 15.69
N LEU A 21 35.28 -13.57 14.42
CA LEU A 21 35.68 -14.88 13.91
C LEU A 21 37.18 -14.98 13.59
N GLY A 22 37.96 -13.93 13.90
CA GLY A 22 39.38 -13.87 13.57
C GLY A 22 39.68 -13.66 12.08
N ILE A 23 38.67 -13.32 11.26
CA ILE A 23 38.83 -13.07 9.84
C ILE A 23 39.04 -11.55 9.63
N THR A 24 40.28 -11.15 9.40
CA THR A 24 40.65 -9.72 9.32
C THR A 24 40.88 -9.21 7.91
N LYS A 25 41.03 -10.10 6.92
CA LYS A 25 41.29 -9.73 5.52
C LYS A 25 40.34 -10.46 4.57
N ASP A 26 40.09 -9.87 3.39
CA ASP A 26 39.34 -10.45 2.27
C ASP A 26 37.98 -11.04 2.67
N PHE A 27 37.27 -10.35 3.59
CA PHE A 27 35.97 -10.82 4.08
C PHE A 27 34.80 -10.43 3.17
N GLU A 28 34.95 -9.49 2.26
CA GLU A 28 33.87 -8.95 1.41
C GLU A 28 33.29 -9.99 0.44
N ASP A 29 34.10 -10.95 0.01
CA ASP A 29 33.71 -12.02 -0.91
C ASP A 29 33.33 -13.33 -0.23
N ILE A 30 33.28 -13.38 1.09
CA ILE A 30 32.81 -14.55 1.81
C ILE A 30 31.33 -14.83 1.47
N LYS A 31 31.07 -16.08 1.08
CA LYS A 31 29.74 -16.58 0.77
C LYS A 31 29.19 -17.47 1.88
N GLU A 32 30.03 -18.33 2.43
CA GLU A 32 29.65 -19.35 3.41
C GLU A 32 30.77 -19.55 4.42
N ILE A 33 30.41 -19.71 5.67
CA ILE A 33 31.28 -20.12 6.77
C ILE A 33 30.70 -21.39 7.37
N ASN A 34 31.45 -22.45 7.30
CA ASN A 34 31.08 -23.73 7.93
C ASN A 34 31.75 -23.83 9.30
N ALA A 35 30.96 -23.57 10.35
CA ALA A 35 31.43 -23.65 11.73
C ALA A 35 31.73 -25.09 12.22
N VAL A 36 31.38 -26.13 11.44
CA VAL A 36 31.65 -27.51 11.74
C VAL A 36 33.01 -27.94 11.19
N THR A 37 33.35 -27.49 9.97
CA THR A 37 34.61 -27.86 9.28
C THR A 37 35.65 -26.76 9.32
N ASN A 38 35.31 -25.55 9.85
CA ASN A 38 36.11 -24.33 9.80
C ASN A 38 36.48 -23.88 8.38
N GLU A 39 35.68 -24.26 7.38
CA GLU A 39 35.90 -23.87 5.99
C GLU A 39 35.18 -22.55 5.67
N VAL A 40 35.86 -21.69 4.89
CA VAL A 40 35.32 -20.46 4.37
C VAL A 40 35.23 -20.55 2.85
N LYS A 41 34.00 -20.48 2.31
CA LYS A 41 33.78 -20.43 0.85
C LYS A 41 33.62 -19.00 0.39
N ARG A 42 34.28 -18.64 -0.69
CA ARG A 42 34.26 -17.30 -1.30
C ARG A 42 33.39 -17.23 -2.55
N LYS A 43 32.83 -16.05 -2.85
CA LYS A 43 32.10 -15.78 -4.09
C LYS A 43 33.12 -15.69 -5.24
N LYS A 44 32.84 -16.36 -6.36
CA LYS A 44 33.52 -15.99 -7.63
C LYS A 44 32.97 -14.61 -8.01
N ARG A 45 33.84 -13.58 -8.11
CA ARG A 45 33.45 -12.23 -8.53
C ARG A 45 32.69 -12.29 -9.86
N LYS A 46 31.37 -12.13 -9.84
CA LYS A 46 30.58 -11.66 -10.96
C LYS A 46 30.14 -10.24 -10.61
N VAL A 47 30.89 -9.26 -11.08
CA VAL A 47 30.41 -7.89 -11.15
C VAL A 47 29.42 -7.83 -12.31
N VAL A 48 28.16 -7.92 -12.02
CA VAL A 48 27.09 -7.43 -12.90
C VAL A 48 26.10 -6.72 -12.00
N SER A 49 26.37 -5.47 -11.72
CA SER A 49 25.30 -4.55 -11.35
C SER A 49 24.47 -4.32 -12.63
N LYS A 50 23.37 -5.04 -12.80
CA LYS A 50 22.29 -4.51 -13.62
C LYS A 50 21.89 -3.20 -12.95
N GLY A 51 22.05 -2.08 -13.66
CA GLY A 51 21.56 -0.78 -13.20
C GLY A 51 20.11 -0.93 -12.73
N LEU A 52 19.76 -0.22 -11.69
CA LEU A 52 18.36 -0.10 -11.25
C LEU A 52 17.59 0.52 -12.41
N ASP A 53 16.42 -0.01 -12.69
CA ASP A 53 15.48 0.69 -13.56
C ASP A 53 15.01 1.96 -12.84
N GLU A 54 15.47 3.10 -13.32
CA GLU A 54 15.20 4.43 -12.77
C GLU A 54 14.27 5.24 -13.70
N SER A 55 13.72 4.60 -14.75
CA SER A 55 12.86 5.26 -15.74
C SER A 55 11.65 5.94 -15.12
N TRP A 56 11.11 5.40 -14.01
CA TRP A 56 10.01 6.00 -13.27
C TRP A 56 10.31 7.43 -12.78
N ARG A 57 11.60 7.83 -12.60
CA ARG A 57 11.98 9.18 -12.13
C ARG A 57 11.63 10.26 -13.12
N GLU A 58 11.59 9.95 -14.41
CA GLU A 58 11.18 10.89 -15.46
C GLU A 58 9.73 11.36 -15.29
N HIS A 59 8.94 10.59 -14.55
CA HIS A 59 7.54 10.87 -14.25
C HIS A 59 7.32 11.38 -12.83
N TRP A 60 8.32 11.29 -11.93
CA TRP A 60 8.22 11.72 -10.53
C TRP A 60 8.60 13.20 -10.39
N ILE A 61 7.87 14.06 -11.12
CA ILE A 61 8.09 15.48 -11.30
C ILE A 61 7.37 16.23 -10.20
N ASP A 62 8.06 17.20 -9.55
CA ASP A 62 7.49 18.01 -8.48
C ASP A 62 6.75 17.15 -7.44
N MET A 63 7.41 16.10 -6.99
CA MET A 63 6.86 15.12 -6.05
C MET A 63 7.75 14.98 -4.82
N PRO A 64 7.21 14.45 -3.72
CA PRO A 64 7.98 14.24 -2.49
C PRO A 64 9.15 13.27 -2.68
N GLU A 65 10.13 13.36 -1.78
CA GLU A 65 11.26 12.43 -1.78
C GLU A 65 10.77 10.97 -1.81
N PHE A 66 11.23 10.24 -2.79
CA PHE A 66 11.11 8.79 -2.82
C PHE A 66 12.49 8.18 -3.04
N ASN A 67 13.07 7.70 -1.96
CA ASN A 67 14.35 7.01 -1.99
C ASN A 67 14.22 5.70 -1.23
N ASN A 68 14.40 4.60 -1.93
CA ASN A 68 14.32 3.27 -1.37
C ASN A 68 15.67 2.69 -0.93
N ASN A 69 16.76 3.44 -1.16
CA ASN A 69 18.13 2.93 -0.98
C ASN A 69 18.56 2.79 0.49
N PHE A 70 17.84 3.38 1.44
CA PHE A 70 18.32 3.49 2.83
C PHE A 70 17.91 2.35 3.76
N ALA A 71 16.86 1.59 3.48
CA ALA A 71 16.30 0.76 4.52
C ALA A 71 16.71 -0.69 4.52
N LYS A 72 17.14 -1.24 3.42
CA LYS A 72 17.40 -2.69 3.31
C LYS A 72 18.36 -3.03 2.17
N GLU A 73 19.27 -2.18 1.82
CA GLU A 73 20.35 -2.65 0.98
C GLU A 73 21.15 -3.68 1.77
N GLU A 74 20.85 -4.92 1.45
CA GLU A 74 21.72 -6.02 1.84
C GLU A 74 23.05 -5.80 1.12
N PHE A 75 24.00 -5.13 1.83
CA PHE A 75 25.35 -4.96 1.33
C PHE A 75 25.97 -6.33 1.00
N SER A 76 25.75 -7.28 1.89
CA SER A 76 26.20 -8.65 1.70
C SER A 76 25.41 -9.62 2.59
N LYS A 77 25.46 -10.89 2.22
CA LYS A 77 25.00 -12.01 3.05
C LYS A 77 26.04 -13.10 3.12
N VAL A 78 26.12 -13.73 4.27
CA VAL A 78 26.98 -14.88 4.51
C VAL A 78 26.14 -16.02 5.07
N ASP A 79 26.30 -17.19 4.52
CA ASP A 79 25.65 -18.42 4.99
C ASP A 79 26.51 -19.03 6.11
N PHE A 80 25.97 -19.14 7.30
CA PHE A 80 26.58 -19.82 8.43
C PHE A 80 26.02 -21.22 8.56
N ILE A 81 26.89 -22.22 8.57
CA ILE A 81 26.54 -23.65 8.70
C ILE A 81 26.96 -24.13 10.07
N PHE A 82 26.02 -24.62 10.84
CA PHE A 82 26.22 -25.18 12.19
C PHE A 82 25.80 -26.65 12.23
N LYS A 83 26.13 -27.36 13.32
CA LYS A 83 25.54 -28.65 13.64
C LYS A 83 24.03 -28.48 13.89
N ASP A 84 23.26 -29.57 13.66
CA ASP A 84 21.80 -29.52 13.88
C ASP A 84 21.43 -29.34 15.36
N ASP A 85 22.25 -29.89 16.24
CA ASP A 85 22.12 -29.88 17.69
C ASP A 85 22.76 -28.67 18.37
N VAL A 86 23.21 -27.67 17.60
CA VAL A 86 23.81 -26.46 18.18
C VAL A 86 22.82 -25.75 19.10
N ASP A 87 23.25 -25.43 20.31
CA ASP A 87 22.44 -24.74 21.31
C ASP A 87 22.04 -23.35 20.79
N ASN A 88 20.73 -23.06 20.81
CA ASN A 88 20.21 -21.75 20.44
C ASN A 88 20.77 -20.62 21.31
N LYS A 89 21.19 -20.91 22.54
CA LYS A 89 21.83 -19.93 23.44
C LYS A 89 23.16 -19.47 22.87
N ILE A 90 23.99 -20.40 22.37
CA ILE A 90 25.28 -20.09 21.72
C ILE A 90 25.03 -19.20 20.48
N LEU A 91 24.04 -19.56 19.67
CA LEU A 91 23.68 -18.77 18.47
C LEU A 91 23.12 -17.39 18.82
N LYS A 92 22.34 -17.31 19.92
CA LYS A 92 21.81 -16.04 20.43
C LYS A 92 22.94 -15.10 20.85
N ASP A 93 23.92 -15.63 21.57
CA ASP A 93 25.06 -14.85 22.06
C ASP A 93 25.97 -14.41 20.90
N PHE A 94 26.17 -15.31 19.92
CA PHE A 94 26.97 -15.04 18.73
C PHE A 94 26.36 -13.92 17.84
N PHE A 95 25.07 -14.03 17.53
CA PHE A 95 24.37 -13.05 16.69
C PHE A 95 23.75 -11.88 17.48
N GLU A 96 23.89 -11.87 18.81
CA GLU A 96 23.35 -10.83 19.71
C GLU A 96 21.83 -10.62 19.54
N GLN A 97 21.09 -11.69 19.25
CA GLN A 97 19.65 -11.61 19.05
C GLN A 97 18.96 -12.95 19.31
N ASN A 98 17.63 -12.90 19.51
CA ASN A 98 16.86 -14.10 19.80
C ASN A 98 16.85 -15.05 18.61
N ILE A 99 17.40 -16.27 18.80
CA ILE A 99 17.46 -17.34 17.79
C ILE A 99 16.58 -18.49 18.26
N THR A 100 15.75 -18.99 17.38
CA THR A 100 14.89 -20.17 17.60
C THR A 100 15.18 -21.23 16.55
N PRO A 101 14.75 -22.48 16.73
CA PRO A 101 14.90 -23.53 15.71
C PRO A 101 14.34 -23.15 14.33
N LYS A 102 13.35 -22.25 14.29
CA LYS A 102 12.71 -21.74 13.06
C LYS A 102 13.44 -20.58 12.40
N THR A 103 14.47 -20.02 13.04
CA THR A 103 15.22 -18.86 12.51
C THR A 103 16.07 -19.29 11.32
N LYS A 104 15.77 -18.77 10.14
CA LYS A 104 16.47 -19.03 8.88
C LYS A 104 17.42 -17.91 8.48
N SER A 105 17.19 -16.69 8.95
CA SER A 105 18.04 -15.54 8.63
C SER A 105 18.03 -14.53 9.76
N VAL A 106 19.11 -13.77 9.86
CA VAL A 106 19.32 -12.69 10.82
C VAL A 106 19.98 -11.50 10.13
N TRP A 107 19.79 -10.31 10.68
CA TRP A 107 20.61 -9.13 10.35
C TRP A 107 21.66 -8.92 11.43
N PHE A 108 22.85 -8.55 11.04
CA PHE A 108 23.90 -8.19 11.99
C PHE A 108 24.47 -6.78 11.65
N PRO A 109 24.49 -5.87 12.63
CA PRO A 109 23.84 -5.97 13.94
C PRO A 109 22.31 -6.14 13.82
N ARG A 110 21.68 -6.53 14.94
CA ARG A 110 20.22 -6.70 14.97
C ARG A 110 19.54 -5.41 14.51
N LEU A 111 18.66 -5.53 13.51
CA LEU A 111 17.82 -4.39 13.11
C LEU A 111 16.96 -3.97 14.31
N VAL A 112 17.10 -2.71 14.68
CA VAL A 112 16.24 -2.11 15.70
C VAL A 112 14.87 -1.90 15.11
N HIS A 113 13.98 -2.87 15.33
CA HIS A 113 12.59 -2.73 14.91
C HIS A 113 11.92 -1.65 15.77
N GLY A 114 11.20 -0.74 15.11
CA GLY A 114 10.32 0.20 15.79
C GLY A 114 10.85 1.64 15.95
N LYS A 115 12.07 1.97 15.53
CA LYS A 115 12.53 3.38 15.50
C LYS A 115 11.53 4.30 14.77
N HIS A 116 10.87 3.78 13.72
CA HIS A 116 9.95 4.54 12.89
C HIS A 116 8.51 4.57 13.43
N ARG A 117 8.17 3.76 14.44
CA ARG A 117 6.84 3.80 15.08
C ARG A 117 6.51 5.15 15.72
N LYS A 118 7.55 5.91 16.06
CA LYS A 118 7.44 7.25 16.64
C LYS A 118 7.35 8.37 15.61
N LEU A 119 7.50 8.05 14.33
CA LEU A 119 7.43 9.03 13.26
C LEU A 119 6.00 9.14 12.73
N ARG A 120 5.61 10.38 12.38
CA ARG A 120 4.35 10.70 11.73
C ARG A 120 4.60 11.67 10.58
N VAL A 121 3.86 11.50 9.51
CA VAL A 121 3.79 12.48 8.43
C VAL A 121 2.62 13.40 8.72
N VAL A 122 2.84 14.69 8.72
CA VAL A 122 1.83 15.74 9.04
C VAL A 122 1.93 16.89 8.06
N GLY A 123 0.92 17.78 8.07
CA GLY A 123 0.89 18.98 7.24
C GLY A 123 0.57 18.71 5.77
N GLY A 124 0.76 19.72 4.91
CA GLY A 124 0.48 19.66 3.48
C GLY A 124 -0.92 20.14 3.10
N ARG A 125 -1.21 20.08 1.80
CA ARG A 125 -2.46 20.57 1.19
C ARG A 125 -3.56 19.51 1.31
N HIS A 126 -4.81 19.96 1.17
CA HIS A 126 -5.96 19.07 1.09
C HIS A 126 -6.27 18.66 -0.34
N PRO A 127 -6.87 17.47 -0.56
CA PRO A 127 -7.28 17.03 -1.89
C PRO A 127 -8.28 17.99 -2.51
N ARG A 128 -8.16 18.19 -3.82
CA ARG A 128 -9.04 19.04 -4.63
C ARG A 128 -10.29 18.30 -5.10
N TYR A 129 -10.14 17.01 -5.31
CA TYR A 129 -11.21 16.15 -5.80
C TYR A 129 -12.03 15.56 -4.66
N PRO A 130 -13.34 15.36 -4.84
CA PRO A 130 -14.19 14.84 -3.78
C PRO A 130 -13.78 13.43 -3.39
N VAL A 131 -13.81 13.19 -2.09
CA VAL A 131 -13.47 11.88 -1.50
C VAL A 131 -14.75 11.21 -1.03
N TYR A 132 -15.04 10.03 -1.55
CA TYR A 132 -16.20 9.23 -1.16
C TYR A 132 -15.79 7.92 -0.51
N VAL A 133 -16.50 7.53 0.53
CA VAL A 133 -16.41 6.23 1.18
C VAL A 133 -17.74 5.52 1.02
N VAL A 134 -17.75 4.36 0.37
CA VAL A 134 -18.96 3.52 0.29
C VAL A 134 -19.00 2.57 1.47
N SER A 135 -20.07 2.58 2.25
CA SER A 135 -20.15 1.82 3.50
C SER A 135 -21.50 1.17 3.72
N LYS A 136 -21.49 -0.02 4.37
CA LYS A 136 -22.70 -0.73 4.79
C LYS A 136 -22.45 -1.51 6.08
N GLY A 137 -23.31 -1.31 7.10
CA GLY A 137 -23.28 -2.06 8.35
C GLY A 137 -22.07 -1.77 9.25
N ARG A 138 -21.41 -0.58 9.11
CA ARG A 138 -20.15 -0.27 9.82
C ARG A 138 -20.09 1.12 10.43
N ALA A 139 -21.23 1.73 10.75
CA ALA A 139 -21.29 3.05 11.36
C ALA A 139 -20.50 3.13 12.68
N THR A 140 -20.58 2.10 13.51
CA THR A 140 -19.93 2.04 14.83
C THR A 140 -18.53 1.40 14.79
N PHE A 141 -18.07 0.98 13.62
CA PHE A 141 -16.78 0.30 13.49
C PHE A 141 -15.62 1.28 13.66
N ASN A 142 -14.78 1.08 14.67
CA ASN A 142 -13.65 1.97 14.98
C ASN A 142 -12.56 2.03 13.88
N GLY A 143 -12.41 0.99 13.07
CA GLY A 143 -11.52 0.95 11.91
C GLY A 143 -12.15 1.47 10.63
N ASN A 144 -13.22 2.28 10.70
CA ASN A 144 -13.87 2.85 9.52
C ASN A 144 -12.96 3.93 8.88
N THR A 145 -12.85 3.89 7.56
CA THR A 145 -12.06 4.82 6.74
C THR A 145 -12.41 6.28 7.02
N SER A 146 -13.70 6.59 7.21
CA SER A 146 -14.17 7.94 7.51
C SER A 146 -13.49 8.51 8.76
N ARG A 147 -13.29 7.71 9.80
CA ARG A 147 -12.62 8.16 11.03
C ARG A 147 -11.17 8.57 10.79
N PHE A 148 -10.47 7.88 9.87
CA PHE A 148 -9.10 8.24 9.51
C PHE A 148 -9.04 9.48 8.63
N LEU A 149 -9.94 9.61 7.66
CA LEU A 149 -10.07 10.83 6.85
C LEU A 149 -10.39 12.05 7.71
N THR A 150 -11.29 11.91 8.69
CA THR A 150 -11.59 12.97 9.67
C THR A 150 -10.34 13.37 10.46
N ARG A 151 -9.51 12.40 10.89
CA ARG A 151 -8.25 12.67 11.60
C ARG A 151 -7.19 13.37 10.73
N MET A 152 -7.25 13.18 9.43
CA MET A 152 -6.44 13.89 8.45
C MET A 152 -7.05 15.24 8.05
N CYS A 153 -8.17 15.64 8.65
CA CYS A 153 -8.95 16.82 8.28
C CYS A 153 -9.40 16.83 6.80
N VAL A 154 -9.55 15.65 6.18
CA VAL A 154 -10.01 15.53 4.80
C VAL A 154 -11.52 15.59 4.74
N HIS A 155 -12.07 16.58 4.02
CA HIS A 155 -13.48 16.61 3.72
C HIS A 155 -13.87 15.43 2.84
N HIS A 156 -14.88 14.66 3.28
CA HIS A 156 -15.31 13.47 2.56
C HIS A 156 -16.80 13.19 2.75
N PHE A 157 -17.32 12.38 1.85
CA PHE A 157 -18.68 11.90 1.87
C PHE A 157 -18.70 10.41 2.22
N VAL A 158 -19.63 10.00 3.07
CA VAL A 158 -19.93 8.57 3.30
C VAL A 158 -21.28 8.25 2.70
N VAL A 159 -21.32 7.32 1.75
CA VAL A 159 -22.55 6.92 1.05
C VAL A 159 -23.09 5.65 1.65
N VAL A 160 -24.34 5.69 2.06
CA VAL A 160 -25.02 4.60 2.77
C VAL A 160 -26.44 4.38 2.25
N GLU A 161 -26.96 3.18 2.42
CA GLU A 161 -28.36 2.90 2.10
C GLU A 161 -29.32 3.69 3.01
N PRO A 162 -30.52 4.06 2.53
CA PRO A 162 -31.43 4.93 3.27
C PRO A 162 -31.77 4.43 4.69
N GLN A 163 -31.89 3.11 4.89
CA GLN A 163 -32.23 2.51 6.19
C GLN A 163 -31.10 2.62 7.24
N GLU A 164 -29.86 2.89 6.82
CA GLU A 164 -28.72 3.03 7.72
C GLU A 164 -28.36 4.51 7.99
N TYR A 165 -28.97 5.44 7.26
CA TYR A 165 -28.58 6.85 7.21
C TYR A 165 -28.49 7.49 8.60
N ASP A 166 -29.55 7.37 9.41
CA ASP A 166 -29.61 8.03 10.72
C ASP A 166 -28.52 7.49 11.66
N THR A 167 -28.25 6.18 11.62
CA THR A 167 -27.17 5.56 12.40
C THR A 167 -25.81 6.09 11.98
N TYR A 168 -25.57 6.31 10.68
CA TYR A 168 -24.29 6.88 10.21
C TYR A 168 -24.16 8.36 10.54
N VAL A 169 -25.23 9.13 10.46
CA VAL A 169 -25.25 10.55 10.88
C VAL A 169 -24.86 10.63 12.36
N GLU A 170 -25.50 9.85 13.22
CA GLU A 170 -25.22 9.85 14.66
C GLU A 170 -23.74 9.50 14.98
N ASN A 171 -23.12 8.57 14.25
CA ASN A 171 -21.82 8.01 14.60
C ASN A 171 -20.63 8.63 13.85
N LEU A 172 -20.82 9.18 12.63
CA LEU A 172 -19.72 9.60 11.77
C LEU A 172 -19.82 11.04 11.25
N GLN A 173 -21.03 11.64 11.19
CA GLN A 173 -21.15 13.01 10.67
C GLN A 173 -20.43 14.00 11.57
N ASN A 174 -19.62 14.86 10.97
CA ASN A 174 -18.87 15.91 11.64
C ASN A 174 -18.46 17.00 10.63
N GLU A 175 -17.63 17.95 11.02
CA GLU A 175 -17.18 19.03 10.15
C GLU A 175 -16.45 18.56 8.87
N TYR A 176 -15.82 17.39 8.87
CA TYR A 176 -15.11 16.79 7.72
C TYR A 176 -15.89 15.67 7.04
N CYS A 177 -16.94 15.16 7.65
CA CYS A 177 -17.69 14.01 7.16
C CYS A 177 -19.17 14.37 6.93
N THR A 178 -19.61 14.22 5.68
CA THR A 178 -21.03 14.38 5.30
C THR A 178 -21.61 13.03 4.88
N ILE A 179 -22.73 12.64 5.46
CA ILE A 179 -23.43 11.40 5.09
C ILE A 179 -24.36 11.66 3.91
N LEU A 180 -24.26 10.83 2.87
CA LEU A 180 -25.14 10.86 1.70
C LEU A 180 -26.02 9.61 1.65
N LYS A 181 -27.30 9.80 1.32
CA LYS A 181 -28.21 8.69 1.05
C LYS A 181 -27.98 8.18 -0.37
N LEU A 182 -27.74 6.88 -0.51
CA LEU A 182 -27.70 6.22 -1.81
C LEU A 182 -29.09 6.27 -2.45
N ASP A 183 -29.15 6.73 -3.68
CA ASP A 183 -30.32 6.55 -4.53
C ASP A 183 -30.41 5.06 -4.92
N MET A 184 -31.47 4.39 -4.44
CA MET A 184 -31.64 2.95 -4.63
C MET A 184 -31.87 2.53 -6.07
N THR A 185 -32.24 3.47 -6.96
CA THR A 185 -32.38 3.20 -8.40
C THR A 185 -31.05 2.75 -9.04
N TYR A 186 -29.92 3.15 -8.46
CA TYR A 186 -28.61 2.63 -8.89
C TYR A 186 -28.43 1.15 -8.61
N LYS A 187 -29.07 0.59 -7.59
CA LYS A 187 -29.08 -0.85 -7.34
C LYS A 187 -30.02 -1.59 -8.28
N ASP A 188 -31.19 -1.03 -8.52
CA ASP A 188 -32.18 -1.63 -9.38
C ASP A 188 -31.69 -1.75 -10.84
N ASN A 189 -30.85 -0.81 -11.27
CA ASN A 189 -30.28 -0.73 -12.62
C ASN A 189 -28.83 -1.22 -12.70
N TYR A 190 -28.29 -1.82 -11.65
CA TYR A 190 -26.88 -2.23 -11.65
C TYR A 190 -26.64 -3.48 -12.50
N ASP A 191 -25.69 -3.39 -13.42
CA ASP A 191 -25.25 -4.53 -14.24
C ASP A 191 -24.42 -5.51 -13.40
N VAL A 192 -25.02 -6.59 -12.98
CA VAL A 192 -24.37 -7.67 -12.23
C VAL A 192 -23.57 -8.62 -13.13
N PHE A 193 -23.60 -8.41 -14.45
CA PHE A 193 -22.90 -9.12 -15.52
C PHE A 193 -23.36 -10.55 -15.75
N SER A 194 -23.47 -11.40 -14.76
CA SER A 194 -23.81 -12.82 -14.95
C SER A 194 -24.72 -13.37 -13.86
N CYS A 195 -25.36 -14.51 -14.17
CA CYS A 195 -26.16 -15.28 -13.23
C CYS A 195 -25.34 -16.07 -12.20
N ILE A 196 -24.03 -15.95 -12.17
CA ILE A 196 -23.18 -16.61 -11.18
C ILE A 196 -23.38 -15.96 -9.82
N GLY A 197 -23.95 -16.71 -8.89
CA GLY A 197 -24.34 -16.25 -7.56
C GLY A 197 -25.76 -15.65 -7.55
N GLY A 198 -26.51 -15.87 -6.51
CA GLY A 198 -27.94 -15.57 -6.39
C GLY A 198 -28.35 -14.09 -6.60
N GLU A 199 -29.63 -13.83 -6.62
CA GLU A 199 -30.22 -12.51 -6.93
C GLU A 199 -29.98 -11.41 -5.88
N ASN A 200 -29.60 -11.76 -4.66
CA ASN A 200 -29.46 -10.82 -3.55
C ASN A 200 -28.00 -10.45 -3.24
N GLY A 201 -27.73 -9.18 -3.05
CA GLY A 201 -26.39 -8.71 -2.67
C GLY A 201 -26.24 -7.22 -2.42
N THR A 202 -25.14 -6.83 -1.79
CA THR A 202 -24.83 -5.44 -1.44
C THR A 202 -24.40 -4.59 -2.65
N TRP A 203 -23.84 -5.21 -3.63
CA TRP A 203 -23.31 -4.61 -4.86
C TRP A 203 -22.64 -3.24 -4.67
N PRO A 204 -21.43 -3.20 -4.14
CA PRO A 204 -20.74 -1.94 -3.88
C PRO A 204 -20.56 -1.10 -5.16
N GLY A 205 -20.53 -1.72 -6.33
CA GLY A 205 -20.45 -1.03 -7.61
C GLY A 205 -21.63 -0.10 -7.89
N ALA A 206 -22.83 -0.42 -7.41
CA ALA A 206 -23.99 0.46 -7.53
C ALA A 206 -23.78 1.78 -6.78
N ALA A 207 -23.34 1.71 -5.52
CA ALA A 207 -23.00 2.89 -4.74
C ALA A 207 -21.82 3.67 -5.35
N ARG A 208 -20.85 2.98 -5.95
CA ARG A 208 -19.74 3.62 -6.66
C ARG A 208 -20.19 4.30 -7.96
N ASN A 209 -21.19 3.80 -8.66
CA ASN A 209 -21.80 4.50 -9.80
C ASN A 209 -22.54 5.77 -9.34
N PHE A 210 -23.24 5.70 -8.23
CA PHE A 210 -23.89 6.87 -7.64
C PHE A 210 -22.87 7.97 -7.30
N VAL A 211 -21.76 7.66 -6.63
CA VAL A 211 -20.74 8.66 -6.29
C VAL A 211 -20.04 9.23 -7.52
N TRP A 212 -19.88 8.43 -8.56
CA TRP A 212 -19.32 8.87 -9.84
C TRP A 212 -20.19 9.95 -10.46
N ASP A 213 -21.50 9.70 -10.55
CA ASP A 213 -22.44 10.66 -11.11
C ASP A 213 -22.64 11.89 -10.20
N ASP A 214 -22.58 11.72 -8.87
CA ASP A 214 -22.58 12.84 -7.91
C ASP A 214 -21.36 13.73 -8.11
N SER A 215 -20.18 13.14 -8.31
CA SER A 215 -18.95 13.89 -8.62
C SER A 215 -19.07 14.70 -9.91
N ILE A 216 -19.62 14.10 -10.98
CA ILE A 216 -19.88 14.81 -12.24
C ILE A 216 -20.87 15.96 -12.05
N LYS A 217 -21.96 15.72 -11.33
CA LYS A 217 -22.97 16.77 -11.02
C LYS A 217 -22.37 17.93 -10.25
N ARG A 218 -21.38 17.69 -9.40
CA ARG A 218 -20.62 18.72 -8.68
C ARG A 218 -19.58 19.45 -9.54
N GLY A 219 -19.36 19.01 -10.80
CA GLY A 219 -18.45 19.64 -11.76
C GLY A 219 -16.99 19.20 -11.63
N TYR A 220 -16.71 18.09 -10.99
CA TYR A 220 -15.35 17.58 -10.84
C TYR A 220 -14.93 16.71 -12.02
N THR A 221 -13.63 16.75 -12.34
CA THR A 221 -13.03 15.95 -13.42
C THR A 221 -12.54 14.59 -12.95
N TRP A 222 -12.32 14.45 -11.63
CA TRP A 222 -11.89 13.22 -10.95
C TRP A 222 -12.67 13.05 -9.64
N HIS A 223 -12.68 11.84 -9.11
CA HIS A 223 -13.15 11.55 -7.76
C HIS A 223 -12.37 10.43 -7.11
N TRP A 224 -12.26 10.49 -5.79
CA TRP A 224 -11.81 9.38 -4.97
C TRP A 224 -12.99 8.51 -4.55
N VAL A 225 -12.85 7.19 -4.68
CA VAL A 225 -13.77 6.22 -4.08
C VAL A 225 -13.00 5.21 -3.25
N MET A 226 -13.38 5.05 -2.00
CA MET A 226 -12.66 4.24 -1.02
C MET A 226 -13.59 3.23 -0.36
N ASP A 227 -13.01 2.06 0.01
CA ASP A 227 -13.69 1.11 0.90
C ASP A 227 -13.70 1.65 2.34
N ASP A 228 -14.64 1.18 3.14
CA ASP A 228 -14.86 1.61 4.52
C ASP A 228 -13.98 0.90 5.59
N ASN A 229 -13.02 0.09 5.19
CA ASN A 229 -12.20 -0.74 6.08
C ASN A 229 -10.69 -0.45 5.99
N ILE A 230 -10.35 0.81 5.79
CA ILE A 230 -8.99 1.30 5.79
C ILE A 230 -8.65 1.78 7.19
N GLU A 231 -7.62 1.19 7.78
CA GLU A 231 -7.23 1.49 9.17
C GLU A 231 -6.14 2.55 9.30
N CYS A 232 -5.42 2.86 8.24
CA CYS A 232 -4.46 3.96 8.21
C CYS A 232 -3.87 4.17 6.82
N PHE A 233 -3.20 5.31 6.66
CA PHE A 233 -2.38 5.64 5.51
C PHE A 233 -0.92 5.72 5.94
N ASP A 234 0.00 5.36 5.03
CA ASP A 234 1.43 5.46 5.26
C ASP A 234 2.11 6.16 4.09
N ARG A 235 3.15 6.92 4.37
CA ARG A 235 4.15 7.32 3.40
C ARG A 235 5.28 6.29 3.41
N TYR A 236 5.65 5.78 2.24
CA TYR A 236 6.85 4.96 2.12
C TYR A 236 8.06 5.88 1.92
N TRP A 237 8.88 6.00 2.95
CA TRP A 237 10.00 6.93 2.99
C TRP A 237 11.27 6.22 3.46
N ARG A 238 12.34 6.34 2.68
CA ARG A 238 13.63 5.71 2.93
C ARG A 238 13.51 4.25 3.40
N GLY A 239 12.65 3.48 2.68
CA GLY A 239 12.39 2.07 2.94
C GLY A 239 11.53 1.75 4.16
N HIS A 240 10.97 2.75 4.81
CA HIS A 240 10.09 2.59 5.97
C HIS A 240 8.68 3.11 5.67
N LYS A 241 7.71 2.48 6.31
CA LYS A 241 6.33 2.95 6.31
C LYS A 241 6.16 3.89 7.49
N ILE A 242 5.94 5.15 7.19
CA ILE A 242 5.69 6.18 8.20
C ILE A 242 4.20 6.45 8.20
N PHE A 243 3.56 6.30 9.36
CA PHE A 243 2.14 6.56 9.54
C PHE A 243 1.82 8.02 9.17
N SER A 244 0.82 8.22 8.29
CA SER A 244 0.48 9.53 7.76
C SER A 244 -0.83 10.06 8.33
N HIS A 245 -0.76 11.27 8.86
CA HIS A 245 -1.89 12.16 9.13
C HIS A 245 -1.99 13.27 8.08
N SER A 246 -1.09 13.29 7.10
CA SER A 246 -1.03 14.32 6.07
C SER A 246 -2.04 14.04 4.95
N PRO A 247 -2.94 14.98 4.64
CA PRO A 247 -3.82 14.89 3.49
C PRO A 247 -3.07 15.01 2.16
N GLU A 248 -1.84 15.53 2.18
CA GLU A 248 -0.99 15.75 1.01
C GLU A 248 -0.72 14.49 0.21
N ILE A 249 -0.75 13.30 0.82
CA ILE A 249 -0.61 12.02 0.10
C ILE A 249 -1.68 11.84 -0.99
N LEU A 250 -2.88 12.40 -0.77
CA LEU A 250 -3.95 12.41 -1.78
C LEU A 250 -3.70 13.52 -2.81
N SER A 251 -3.36 14.73 -2.36
CA SER A 251 -3.06 15.85 -3.24
C SER A 251 -1.90 15.58 -4.19
N CYS A 252 -0.83 14.94 -3.72
CA CYS A 252 0.28 14.52 -4.58
C CYS A 252 -0.17 13.51 -5.66
N ALA A 253 -1.06 12.59 -5.31
CA ALA A 253 -1.59 11.65 -6.30
C ALA A 253 -2.46 12.36 -7.35
N GLU A 254 -3.23 13.37 -6.95
CA GLU A 254 -4.01 14.24 -7.85
C GLU A 254 -3.08 15.04 -8.78
N ASP A 255 -2.05 15.68 -8.24
CA ASP A 255 -1.07 16.42 -9.04
C ASP A 255 -0.38 15.52 -10.05
N PHE A 256 -0.07 14.28 -9.65
CA PHE A 256 0.52 13.31 -10.57
C PHE A 256 -0.41 13.03 -11.75
N VAL A 257 -1.67 12.64 -11.50
CA VAL A 257 -2.58 12.25 -12.59
C VAL A 257 -2.97 13.44 -13.47
N ASP A 258 -3.01 14.64 -12.93
CA ASP A 258 -3.36 15.86 -13.69
C ASP A 258 -2.31 16.23 -14.74
N ARG A 259 -1.09 15.69 -14.67
CA ARG A 259 -0.05 15.93 -15.68
C ARG A 259 -0.21 15.09 -16.94
N TYR A 260 -1.10 14.08 -16.94
CA TYR A 260 -1.20 13.11 -18.02
C TYR A 260 -2.55 13.11 -18.73
N GLU A 261 -2.51 12.85 -20.03
CA GLU A 261 -3.71 12.74 -20.86
C GLU A 261 -4.41 11.39 -20.69
N ASN A 262 -3.65 10.31 -20.51
CA ASN A 262 -4.10 8.94 -20.67
C ASN A 262 -4.15 8.10 -19.39
N ILE A 263 -4.19 8.72 -18.21
CA ILE A 263 -4.48 8.01 -16.97
C ILE A 263 -6.01 8.00 -16.77
N ALA A 264 -6.57 6.80 -16.63
CA ALA A 264 -7.99 6.61 -16.33
C ALA A 264 -8.24 6.38 -14.83
N ILE A 265 -7.35 5.62 -14.18
CA ILE A 265 -7.49 5.23 -12.79
C ILE A 265 -6.11 5.27 -12.12
N ALA A 266 -6.06 5.89 -10.95
CA ALA A 266 -4.91 5.80 -10.06
C ALA A 266 -5.33 5.36 -8.66
N GLY A 267 -4.38 5.05 -7.79
CA GLY A 267 -4.67 4.74 -6.40
C GLY A 267 -3.46 4.32 -5.60
N LEU A 268 -3.67 4.13 -4.30
CA LEU A 268 -2.60 3.79 -3.37
C LEU A 268 -2.39 2.28 -3.30
N ASN A 269 -1.14 1.84 -3.15
CA ASN A 269 -0.85 0.43 -2.91
C ASN A 269 -1.13 0.04 -1.45
N TYR A 270 -1.38 -1.23 -1.21
CA TYR A 270 -1.52 -1.72 0.17
C TYR A 270 -0.18 -1.76 0.90
N SER A 271 -0.17 -1.21 2.11
CA SER A 271 0.99 -1.28 3.02
C SER A 271 1.53 -2.69 3.19
N LYS A 272 0.66 -3.70 3.13
CA LYS A 272 1.04 -5.10 3.25
C LYS A 272 1.94 -5.56 2.09
N PHE A 273 1.71 -5.08 0.88
CA PHE A 273 2.47 -5.50 -0.30
C PHE A 273 3.79 -4.76 -0.45
N ALA A 274 3.86 -3.51 -0.01
CA ALA A 274 5.09 -2.73 -0.03
C ALA A 274 6.23 -3.36 0.81
N ALA A 275 5.91 -4.12 1.85
CA ALA A 275 6.92 -4.77 2.71
C ALA A 275 7.76 -5.85 2.00
N GLY A 276 7.24 -6.44 0.90
CA GLY A 276 7.91 -7.49 0.14
C GLY A 276 8.69 -6.98 -1.07
N MET A 277 8.61 -5.70 -1.37
CA MET A 277 9.28 -5.12 -2.53
C MET A 277 10.78 -4.97 -2.26
N SER A 278 11.59 -5.70 -3.02
CA SER A 278 13.05 -5.61 -2.92
C SER A 278 13.61 -4.31 -3.49
N LYS A 279 12.90 -3.68 -4.42
CA LYS A 279 13.25 -2.41 -5.10
C LYS A 279 11.96 -1.71 -5.57
N PRO A 280 11.19 -1.09 -4.68
CA PRO A 280 9.98 -0.42 -5.10
C PRO A 280 10.33 0.83 -5.92
N HIS A 281 9.63 1.01 -7.04
CA HIS A 281 9.52 2.30 -7.72
C HIS A 281 8.48 3.14 -6.97
N ALA A 282 8.47 4.45 -7.15
CA ALA A 282 7.50 5.33 -6.52
C ALA A 282 6.06 4.97 -6.90
N PHE A 283 5.87 4.42 -8.09
CA PHE A 283 4.60 3.89 -8.58
C PHE A 283 4.81 2.70 -9.51
N SER A 284 3.74 1.97 -9.76
CA SER A 284 3.64 0.90 -10.76
C SER A 284 2.55 1.24 -11.75
N MET A 285 2.71 0.84 -13.01
CA MET A 285 1.78 1.12 -14.09
C MET A 285 1.03 -0.12 -14.55
N ASN A 286 -0.09 0.10 -15.21
CA ASN A 286 -0.84 -0.88 -15.98
C ASN A 286 -1.16 -2.16 -15.20
N THR A 287 -1.66 -1.95 -13.99
CA THR A 287 -2.10 -2.99 -13.06
C THR A 287 -3.46 -2.63 -12.47
N ARG A 288 -4.08 -3.58 -11.78
CA ARG A 288 -5.32 -3.32 -11.05
C ARG A 288 -5.12 -2.34 -9.90
N ILE A 289 -6.12 -1.52 -9.66
CA ILE A 289 -6.20 -0.65 -8.50
C ILE A 289 -7.34 -1.14 -7.60
N TYR A 290 -7.11 -1.20 -6.31
CA TYR A 290 -8.07 -1.71 -5.33
C TYR A 290 -8.38 -0.70 -4.24
N SER A 291 -9.63 -0.66 -3.81
CA SER A 291 -10.08 -0.08 -2.53
C SER A 291 -9.83 1.41 -2.33
N PHE A 292 -8.90 2.01 -3.07
CA PHE A 292 -8.57 3.43 -3.07
C PHE A 292 -8.35 3.86 -4.50
N LEU A 293 -9.39 4.30 -5.12
CA LEU A 293 -9.33 4.65 -6.52
C LEU A 293 -9.55 6.14 -6.69
N LEU A 294 -8.65 6.78 -7.40
CA LEU A 294 -8.83 8.08 -8.01
C LEU A 294 -9.22 7.84 -9.46
N ILE A 295 -10.44 8.17 -9.81
CA ILE A 295 -11.05 7.82 -11.09
C ILE A 295 -11.35 9.07 -11.88
N ARG A 296 -10.97 9.07 -13.14
CA ARG A 296 -11.29 10.11 -14.11
C ARG A 296 -12.76 10.03 -14.50
N ASN A 297 -13.47 11.17 -14.44
CA ASN A 297 -14.93 11.19 -14.59
C ASN A 297 -15.41 11.05 -16.03
N ASP A 298 -14.63 11.45 -17.02
CA ASP A 298 -14.98 11.51 -18.43
C ASP A 298 -14.71 10.20 -19.20
N ILE A 299 -14.23 9.13 -18.55
CA ILE A 299 -14.09 7.82 -19.21
C ILE A 299 -15.44 7.17 -19.43
N PRO A 300 -15.63 6.43 -20.56
CA PRO A 300 -16.93 5.90 -20.96
C PRO A 300 -17.31 4.59 -20.24
N TYR A 301 -16.91 4.44 -18.99
CA TYR A 301 -17.17 3.25 -18.21
C TYR A 301 -17.99 3.56 -16.97
N ARG A 302 -18.60 2.51 -16.43
CA ARG A 302 -19.23 2.47 -15.12
C ARG A 302 -18.90 1.14 -14.46
N TRP A 303 -19.00 1.09 -13.14
CA TRP A 303 -18.86 -0.14 -12.37
C TRP A 303 -19.92 -1.14 -12.79
N ARG A 304 -19.52 -2.39 -12.90
CA ARG A 304 -20.39 -3.55 -13.16
C ARG A 304 -19.84 -4.79 -12.48
N GLY A 305 -20.67 -5.84 -12.43
CA GLY A 305 -20.26 -7.12 -11.89
C GLY A 305 -20.52 -7.25 -10.40
N ARG A 306 -20.89 -8.45 -10.00
CA ARG A 306 -21.17 -8.82 -8.61
C ARG A 306 -19.88 -8.90 -7.79
N TYR A 307 -18.76 -9.29 -8.42
CA TYR A 307 -17.45 -9.49 -7.82
C TYR A 307 -16.36 -8.86 -8.67
N ASN A 308 -15.23 -8.53 -8.04
CA ASN A 308 -14.03 -8.05 -8.72
C ASN A 308 -14.27 -6.83 -9.62
N GLU A 309 -15.25 -6.02 -9.30
CA GLU A 309 -15.66 -4.85 -10.05
C GLU A 309 -14.50 -3.85 -10.26
N ASP A 310 -13.57 -3.78 -9.29
CA ASP A 310 -12.36 -2.99 -9.38
C ASP A 310 -11.34 -3.54 -10.39
N THR A 311 -11.20 -4.87 -10.43
CA THR A 311 -10.35 -5.53 -11.43
C THR A 311 -10.96 -5.45 -12.83
N ASP A 312 -12.29 -5.63 -12.97
CA ASP A 312 -13.00 -5.47 -14.23
C ASP A 312 -12.82 -4.06 -14.79
N LEU A 313 -13.05 -3.03 -13.99
CA LEU A 313 -12.90 -1.66 -14.43
C LEU A 313 -11.45 -1.36 -14.86
N SER A 314 -10.45 -1.80 -14.08
CA SER A 314 -9.05 -1.66 -14.44
C SER A 314 -8.70 -2.34 -15.75
N LEU A 315 -9.22 -3.56 -15.99
CA LEU A 315 -8.94 -4.29 -17.23
C LEU A 315 -9.63 -3.67 -18.46
N ARG A 316 -10.83 -3.13 -18.30
CA ARG A 316 -11.52 -2.45 -19.42
C ARG A 316 -10.77 -1.22 -19.88
N VAL A 317 -10.35 -0.35 -18.96
CA VAL A 317 -9.57 0.84 -19.33
C VAL A 317 -8.21 0.47 -19.93
N LEU A 318 -7.54 -0.56 -19.41
CA LEU A 318 -6.26 -1.02 -19.96
C LEU A 318 -6.39 -1.59 -21.37
N LYS A 319 -7.46 -2.34 -21.65
CA LYS A 319 -7.73 -2.89 -22.98
C LYS A 319 -7.99 -1.82 -24.03
N ASP A 320 -8.51 -0.68 -23.63
CA ASP A 320 -8.79 0.46 -24.51
C ASP A 320 -7.63 1.47 -24.58
N GLY A 321 -6.46 1.09 -24.10
CA GLY A 321 -5.22 1.89 -24.25
C GLY A 321 -4.99 2.95 -23.19
N TRP A 322 -5.84 3.03 -22.16
CA TRP A 322 -5.58 3.89 -20.98
C TRP A 322 -4.52 3.28 -20.08
N CYS A 323 -3.91 4.13 -19.25
CA CYS A 323 -3.01 3.71 -18.18
C CYS A 323 -3.75 3.64 -16.84
N THR A 324 -3.28 2.73 -15.98
CA THR A 324 -3.56 2.76 -14.54
C THR A 324 -2.26 3.01 -13.77
N VAL A 325 -2.35 3.72 -12.62
CA VAL A 325 -1.18 4.07 -11.79
C VAL A 325 -1.43 3.66 -10.35
N GLN A 326 -0.57 2.80 -9.80
CA GLN A 326 -0.58 2.40 -8.41
C GLN A 326 0.61 3.01 -7.67
N PHE A 327 0.35 3.96 -6.77
CA PHE A 327 1.40 4.61 -5.98
C PHE A 327 1.97 3.68 -4.93
N ASN A 328 3.29 3.55 -4.89
CA ASN A 328 4.04 2.83 -3.86
C ASN A 328 4.65 3.80 -2.83
N ALA A 329 4.79 5.07 -3.20
CA ALA A 329 5.24 6.13 -2.29
C ALA A 329 4.20 6.42 -1.20
N PHE A 330 2.92 6.23 -1.52
CA PHE A 330 1.78 6.42 -0.64
C PHE A 330 1.03 5.11 -0.52
N LEU A 331 0.74 4.70 0.71
CA LEU A 331 0.22 3.38 0.99
C LEU A 331 -1.03 3.47 1.87
N ALA A 332 -1.82 2.43 1.82
CA ALA A 332 -2.97 2.27 2.67
C ALA A 332 -3.01 0.90 3.33
N ALA A 333 -3.31 0.87 4.62
CA ALA A 333 -3.48 -0.35 5.37
C ALA A 333 -4.94 -0.74 5.42
N LYS A 334 -5.28 -1.81 4.72
CA LYS A 334 -6.63 -2.35 4.70
C LYS A 334 -6.76 -3.53 5.65
N LEU A 335 -7.78 -3.52 6.48
CA LEU A 335 -8.18 -4.68 7.27
C LEU A 335 -8.67 -5.81 6.37
N THR A 336 -8.37 -7.04 6.74
CA THR A 336 -8.79 -8.20 5.96
C THR A 336 -10.31 -8.32 5.98
N THR A 337 -10.96 -8.15 4.84
CA THR A 337 -12.42 -8.13 4.67
C THR A 337 -13.12 -9.31 5.35
N GLN A 338 -12.57 -10.52 5.25
CA GLN A 338 -13.17 -11.73 5.83
C GLN A 338 -13.11 -11.83 7.36
N LYS A 339 -12.49 -10.86 8.05
CA LYS A 339 -12.38 -10.83 9.52
C LYS A 339 -13.27 -9.78 10.17
N ILE A 340 -13.96 -8.97 9.39
CA ILE A 340 -14.79 -7.86 9.85
C ILE A 340 -16.24 -8.19 9.57
N LYS A 341 -17.13 -8.01 10.55
CA LYS A 341 -18.59 -8.14 10.37
C LYS A 341 -19.12 -7.01 9.48
N GLY A 342 -20.21 -7.28 8.78
CA GLY A 342 -20.88 -6.33 7.89
C GLY A 342 -20.36 -6.34 6.45
N GLY A 343 -21.09 -5.70 5.56
CA GLY A 343 -20.80 -5.61 4.13
C GLY A 343 -20.72 -6.97 3.43
N ASN A 344 -19.85 -7.06 2.43
CA ASN A 344 -19.69 -8.28 1.60
C ASN A 344 -19.23 -9.53 2.38
N THR A 345 -18.71 -9.38 3.61
CA THR A 345 -18.24 -10.53 4.40
C THR A 345 -19.38 -11.44 4.79
N ASP A 346 -20.48 -10.87 5.31
CA ASP A 346 -21.61 -11.63 5.82
C ASP A 346 -22.54 -12.12 4.71
N GLU A 347 -22.60 -11.40 3.59
CA GLU A 347 -23.52 -11.70 2.50
C GLU A 347 -22.97 -12.67 1.46
N PHE A 348 -21.68 -12.60 1.13
CA PHE A 348 -21.09 -13.38 0.04
C PHE A 348 -20.08 -14.44 0.48
N TYR A 349 -19.04 -14.01 1.18
CA TYR A 349 -17.87 -14.89 1.40
C TYR A 349 -18.16 -16.07 2.32
N ALA A 350 -19.08 -15.91 3.25
CA ALA A 350 -19.49 -16.97 4.17
C ALA A 350 -20.34 -18.06 3.49
N LYS A 351 -21.07 -17.72 2.41
CA LYS A 351 -22.03 -18.60 1.76
C LYS A 351 -21.56 -19.18 0.43
N GLU A 352 -20.83 -18.41 -0.37
CA GLU A 352 -20.55 -18.73 -1.77
C GLU A 352 -19.10 -19.16 -2.07
N GLY A 353 -18.18 -18.97 -1.11
CA GLY A 353 -16.76 -19.29 -1.29
C GLY A 353 -16.06 -18.37 -2.30
N THR A 354 -14.93 -18.83 -2.84
CA THR A 354 -14.09 -18.02 -3.75
C THR A 354 -14.14 -18.43 -5.21
N LEU A 355 -14.79 -19.55 -5.54
CA LEU A 355 -14.84 -20.07 -6.91
C LEU A 355 -15.68 -19.16 -7.83
N ASN A 356 -16.93 -18.85 -7.47
CA ASN A 356 -17.82 -18.02 -8.26
C ASN A 356 -17.20 -16.64 -8.55
N LYS A 357 -16.58 -16.04 -7.53
CA LYS A 357 -15.82 -14.80 -7.67
C LYS A 357 -14.71 -14.91 -8.72
N SER A 358 -13.98 -16.02 -8.73
CA SER A 358 -12.85 -16.23 -9.65
C SER A 358 -13.34 -16.56 -11.06
N MET A 359 -14.39 -17.37 -11.19
CA MET A 359 -15.00 -17.72 -12.46
C MET A 359 -15.60 -16.51 -13.18
N MET A 360 -16.30 -15.63 -12.43
CA MET A 360 -16.90 -14.44 -13.02
C MET A 360 -15.85 -13.54 -13.72
N LEU A 361 -14.69 -13.29 -13.07
CA LEU A 361 -13.65 -12.50 -13.71
C LEU A 361 -13.06 -13.20 -14.94
N LYS A 362 -12.96 -14.53 -14.91
CA LYS A 362 -12.56 -15.32 -16.09
C LYS A 362 -13.57 -15.20 -17.24
N GLU A 363 -14.86 -15.16 -16.95
CA GLU A 363 -15.90 -14.93 -17.97
C GLU A 363 -15.84 -13.53 -18.56
N MET A 364 -15.59 -12.52 -17.70
CA MET A 364 -15.46 -11.13 -18.14
C MET A 364 -14.23 -10.89 -19.00
N HIS A 365 -13.10 -11.57 -18.68
CA HIS A 365 -11.81 -11.37 -19.31
C HIS A 365 -11.08 -12.70 -19.57
N PRO A 366 -11.62 -13.53 -20.50
CA PRO A 366 -11.09 -14.86 -20.77
C PRO A 366 -9.68 -14.87 -21.39
N ASP A 367 -9.27 -13.77 -21.98
CA ASP A 367 -8.00 -13.58 -22.67
C ASP A 367 -6.81 -13.38 -21.70
N VAL A 368 -7.06 -12.78 -20.52
CA VAL A 368 -6.00 -12.40 -19.57
C VAL A 368 -6.20 -13.00 -18.17
N THR A 369 -7.27 -13.74 -17.94
CA THR A 369 -7.58 -14.27 -16.60
C THR A 369 -7.58 -15.78 -16.58
N GLU A 370 -6.97 -16.36 -15.54
CA GLU A 370 -7.03 -17.78 -15.21
C GLU A 370 -7.59 -18.02 -13.81
N VAL A 371 -8.26 -19.16 -13.62
CA VAL A 371 -8.71 -19.61 -12.30
C VAL A 371 -7.76 -20.68 -11.79
N VAL A 372 -7.12 -20.42 -10.66
CA VAL A 372 -6.07 -21.28 -10.10
C VAL A 372 -6.36 -21.60 -8.63
N TRP A 373 -6.00 -22.82 -8.21
CA TRP A 373 -6.06 -23.21 -6.79
C TRP A 373 -4.75 -22.87 -6.10
N LYS A 374 -4.76 -21.89 -5.17
CA LYS A 374 -3.59 -21.48 -4.36
C LYS A 374 -4.02 -21.16 -2.94
N PHE A 375 -3.16 -21.40 -1.96
CA PHE A 375 -3.41 -21.08 -0.54
C PHE A 375 -4.76 -21.63 -0.01
N ASN A 376 -5.08 -22.87 -0.38
CA ASN A 376 -6.30 -23.60 -0.01
C ASN A 376 -7.61 -22.91 -0.43
N ARG A 377 -7.62 -22.17 -1.55
CA ARG A 377 -8.81 -21.57 -2.13
C ARG A 377 -8.63 -21.27 -3.62
N TRP A 378 -9.73 -21.05 -4.31
CA TRP A 378 -9.73 -20.58 -5.70
C TRP A 378 -9.35 -19.10 -5.78
N HIS A 379 -8.51 -18.78 -6.74
CA HIS A 379 -8.07 -17.42 -7.06
C HIS A 379 -8.21 -17.18 -8.58
N HIS A 380 -8.59 -15.97 -8.94
CA HIS A 380 -8.32 -15.45 -10.26
C HIS A 380 -6.87 -14.96 -10.33
N GLN A 381 -6.20 -15.28 -11.40
CA GLN A 381 -4.88 -14.76 -11.74
C GLN A 381 -4.98 -14.01 -13.05
N VAL A 382 -4.58 -12.75 -13.07
CA VAL A 382 -4.61 -11.91 -14.26
C VAL A 382 -3.19 -11.70 -14.76
N ASP A 383 -3.00 -11.87 -16.07
CA ASP A 383 -1.75 -11.52 -16.75
C ASP A 383 -1.83 -10.07 -17.24
N TYR A 384 -1.06 -9.20 -16.61
CA TYR A 384 -0.93 -7.78 -16.97
C TYR A 384 0.23 -7.52 -17.94
N SER A 385 1.02 -8.53 -18.30
CA SER A 385 2.26 -8.37 -19.08
C SER A 385 2.04 -7.83 -20.50
N GLY A 386 0.84 -8.00 -21.03
CA GLY A 386 0.44 -7.49 -22.35
C GLY A 386 0.17 -5.99 -22.39
N PHE A 387 -0.09 -5.36 -21.26
CA PHE A 387 -0.40 -3.92 -21.19
C PHE A 387 0.89 -3.11 -21.11
N LYS A 388 1.27 -2.47 -22.22
CA LYS A 388 2.55 -1.74 -22.39
C LYS A 388 2.37 -0.26 -22.63
N GLN A 389 1.20 0.29 -22.34
CA GLN A 389 0.92 1.72 -22.49
C GLN A 389 1.90 2.55 -21.68
N GLU A 390 2.39 3.62 -22.29
CA GLU A 390 3.26 4.62 -21.65
C GLU A 390 2.45 5.85 -21.26
N LEU A 391 2.91 6.59 -20.26
CA LEU A 391 2.28 7.82 -19.82
C LEU A 391 2.51 8.93 -20.85
N ILE A 392 1.45 9.65 -21.21
CA ILE A 392 1.49 10.77 -22.16
C ILE A 392 1.26 12.06 -21.37
N PHE A 393 2.27 12.91 -21.33
CA PHE A 393 2.16 14.23 -20.69
C PHE A 393 1.19 15.12 -21.44
N LYS A 394 0.40 15.88 -20.69
CA LYS A 394 -0.36 17.00 -21.25
C LYS A 394 0.59 18.06 -21.82
N GLU A 395 0.12 18.80 -22.80
CA GLU A 395 0.85 19.94 -23.35
C GLU A 395 1.13 20.99 -22.26
N GLY A 396 2.31 21.57 -22.26
CA GLY A 396 2.72 22.63 -21.33
C GLY A 396 3.11 22.18 -19.92
N VAL A 397 3.20 20.88 -19.65
CA VAL A 397 3.67 20.40 -18.35
C VAL A 397 5.14 20.75 -18.14
N GLU A 398 5.42 21.58 -17.13
CA GLU A 398 6.79 21.89 -16.72
C GLU A 398 7.42 20.69 -15.99
N LYS A 399 8.63 20.33 -16.39
CA LYS A 399 9.35 19.18 -15.82
C LYS A 399 10.34 19.65 -14.74
N ASN A 400 9.82 19.89 -13.54
CA ASN A 400 10.66 20.15 -12.37
C ASN A 400 10.97 18.84 -11.64
N TYR A 401 12.24 18.45 -11.59
CA TYR A 401 12.70 17.22 -10.94
C TYR A 401 13.20 17.45 -9.50
N GLU A 402 13.10 18.67 -9.00
CA GLU A 402 13.41 18.94 -7.61
C GLU A 402 12.39 18.28 -6.68
N VAL A 403 12.88 17.83 -5.54
CA VAL A 403 12.02 17.25 -4.50
C VAL A 403 11.15 18.34 -3.90
N ASN A 404 9.84 18.10 -3.91
CA ASN A 404 8.89 19.01 -3.28
C ASN A 404 8.02 18.23 -2.28
N GLU A 405 8.18 18.53 -1.01
CA GLU A 405 7.40 17.93 0.06
C GLU A 405 6.00 18.53 0.21
N HIS A 406 5.67 19.59 -0.53
CA HIS A 406 4.38 20.27 -0.53
C HIS A 406 3.84 20.59 0.87
N GLY A 407 4.75 20.90 1.82
CA GLY A 407 4.40 21.17 3.21
C GLY A 407 4.23 19.93 4.09
N MET A 408 4.43 18.73 3.57
CA MET A 408 4.56 17.54 4.41
C MET A 408 5.81 17.61 5.27
N LYS A 409 5.68 17.20 6.54
CA LYS A 409 6.76 17.12 7.50
C LYS A 409 6.75 15.78 8.20
N ILE A 410 7.94 15.24 8.49
CA ILE A 410 8.06 14.05 9.33
C ILE A 410 8.40 14.52 10.75
N VAL A 411 7.53 14.20 11.69
CA VAL A 411 7.66 14.59 13.09
C VAL A 411 7.83 13.36 13.99
N ARG A 412 8.49 13.53 15.12
CA ARG A 412 8.68 12.47 16.10
C ARG A 412 7.75 12.68 17.31
N ILE A 413 6.98 11.67 17.63
CA ILE A 413 6.15 11.64 18.82
C ILE A 413 6.98 11.18 20.02
N PRO A 414 6.87 11.86 21.20
CA PRO A 414 7.52 11.44 22.43
C PRO A 414 7.18 10.01 22.86
N ASP A 415 8.09 9.40 23.62
CA ASP A 415 8.00 7.99 24.04
C ASP A 415 6.78 7.70 24.90
N GLU A 416 6.41 8.67 25.74
CA GLU A 416 5.30 8.56 26.68
C GLU A 416 3.96 8.40 25.96
N ILE A 417 3.85 8.87 24.72
CA ILE A 417 2.58 8.92 23.95
C ILE A 417 2.44 7.73 23.01
N VAL A 418 3.54 7.16 22.53
CA VAL A 418 3.54 6.08 21.51
C VAL A 418 2.82 4.80 21.91
N GLY A 419 2.58 4.57 23.20
CA GLY A 419 1.93 3.33 23.70
C GLY A 419 0.41 3.38 23.81
N THR A 420 -0.20 4.56 23.73
CA THR A 420 -1.59 4.77 24.16
C THR A 420 -2.61 4.88 23.03
N ASP A 421 -2.23 5.38 21.86
CA ASP A 421 -3.09 5.48 20.67
C ASP A 421 -2.25 5.48 19.40
N LYS A 422 -2.69 4.75 18.36
CA LYS A 422 -2.07 4.78 17.03
C LYS A 422 -2.13 6.15 16.38
N ASP A 423 -3.07 6.98 16.77
CA ASP A 423 -3.41 8.20 16.08
C ASP A 423 -2.83 9.45 16.71
N ASN A 424 -2.70 9.49 18.02
CA ASN A 424 -2.17 10.62 18.80
C ASN A 424 -2.47 12.02 18.20
N ARG A 425 -3.66 12.14 17.57
CA ARG A 425 -4.07 13.32 16.79
C ARG A 425 -4.01 14.59 17.65
N LYS A 426 -4.63 14.54 18.81
CA LYS A 426 -4.69 15.69 19.70
C LYS A 426 -3.30 16.23 20.04
N TYR A 427 -2.35 15.32 20.27
CA TYR A 427 -0.96 15.70 20.52
C TYR A 427 -0.30 16.31 19.28
N ILE A 428 -0.55 15.74 18.10
CA ILE A 428 -0.03 16.25 16.83
C ILE A 428 -0.57 17.63 16.54
N GLU A 429 -1.88 17.85 16.72
CA GLU A 429 -2.52 19.14 16.52
C GLU A 429 -2.01 20.20 17.47
N GLU A 430 -1.82 19.86 18.76
CA GLU A 430 -1.39 20.81 19.78
C GLU A 430 0.10 21.17 19.72
N HIS A 431 0.96 20.29 19.19
CA HIS A 431 2.42 20.45 19.33
C HIS A 431 3.20 20.54 18.01
N PHE A 432 2.64 20.12 16.89
CA PHE A 432 3.40 19.99 15.64
C PHE A 432 2.83 20.76 14.44
N LEU A 433 1.62 21.27 14.49
CA LEU A 433 1.15 22.16 13.44
C LEU A 433 1.95 23.47 13.38
N ASP A 434 2.53 23.88 14.51
CA ASP A 434 3.33 25.10 14.64
C ASP A 434 4.85 24.89 14.77
N ASN A 435 5.34 23.67 15.02
CA ASN A 435 6.76 23.41 15.29
C ASN A 435 7.39 22.40 14.33
N VAL A 436 8.31 22.87 13.49
CA VAL A 436 9.10 22.04 12.55
C VAL A 436 10.24 21.34 13.31
N VAL A 437 10.37 20.04 13.15
CA VAL A 437 11.53 19.28 13.64
C VAL A 437 12.66 19.33 12.61
N ASP A 438 13.87 19.65 13.06
CA ASP A 438 15.09 19.75 12.27
C ASP A 438 15.39 18.44 11.52
N GLU A 439 15.72 18.51 10.23
CA GLU A 439 16.04 17.39 9.36
C GLU A 439 17.28 16.59 9.79
N ASN A 440 18.13 17.17 10.67
CA ASN A 440 19.38 16.56 11.12
C ASN A 440 19.21 15.46 12.20
N ILE A 441 17.99 15.16 12.62
CA ILE A 441 17.72 14.06 13.58
C ILE A 441 17.84 12.66 12.94
N PHE A 442 18.06 12.58 11.63
CA PHE A 442 18.02 11.35 10.85
C PHE A 442 19.38 10.82 10.36
N LEU A 443 20.48 11.47 10.74
CA LEU A 443 21.85 11.02 10.45
C LEU A 443 22.40 10.10 11.54
#